data_b2ec685878258ff94fbc8436dc532d28
#
_entry.id   b2ec685878258ff94fbc8436dc532d28
#
_cell.length_a   1.000
_cell.length_b   1.000
_cell.length_c   1.000
_cell.angle_alpha   90.00
_cell.angle_beta   90.00
_cell.angle_gamma   90.00
#
_symmetry.space_group_name_H-M   'P 1'
#
loop_
_entity.id
_entity.type
_entity.pdbx_description
1 polymer ?
#
loop_
_entity_poly.entity_id
_entity_poly.type
_entity_poly.pdbx_seq_one_letter_code
_entity_poly.pdbx_strand_id
1 'polypeptide(L)'
;GHFQAREHAVSKGTGDPKFSWRGFGLTRSSVCKLNGLVVDGLLAAGVAAVGVSPCNAFGATRGRGVVPRAARRRGVARVRELLGTGCVPVVHGDACLDEVQGASILSGDTLMTLLAEELRPKLVVFITDVPGVFDRPPEEPGATLVPRILVGGGAGPAVKTSTALHDVTGGVAAKLEAAI
;
A
#
# COMPACT_ATOMS: atom_id res chain seq x y z
N GLY A 1 0.08 10.20 6.94
CA GLY A 1 -0.98 9.90 5.96
C GLY A 1 -2.25 9.38 6.62
N HIS A 2 -2.20 8.28 7.37
CA HIS A 2 -3.38 7.60 7.92
C HIS A 2 -4.24 8.50 8.83
N PHE A 3 -3.63 9.28 9.71
CA PHE A 3 -4.35 10.21 10.58
C PHE A 3 -5.14 11.25 9.78
N GLN A 4 -4.50 11.88 8.79
CA GLN A 4 -5.16 12.88 7.93
C GLN A 4 -6.28 12.24 7.11
N ALA A 5 -6.02 11.05 6.52
CA ALA A 5 -7.02 10.34 5.72
C ALA A 5 -8.26 9.98 6.55
N ARG A 6 -8.09 9.59 7.82
CA ARG A 6 -9.18 9.27 8.74
C ARG A 6 -9.91 10.51 9.23
N GLU A 7 -9.18 11.52 9.68
CA GLU A 7 -9.74 12.81 10.18
C GLU A 7 -10.65 13.48 9.15
N HIS A 8 -10.22 13.45 7.89
CA HIS A 8 -10.92 14.08 6.77
C HIS A 8 -11.70 13.09 5.89
N ALA A 9 -11.98 11.90 6.38
CA ALA A 9 -12.76 10.85 5.69
C ALA A 9 -12.36 10.62 4.21
N VAL A 10 -11.08 10.78 3.84
CA VAL A 10 -10.62 10.69 2.45
C VAL A 10 -10.89 9.32 1.83
N SER A 11 -10.81 8.25 2.62
CA SER A 11 -11.12 6.88 2.18
C SER A 11 -12.61 6.64 1.88
N LYS A 12 -13.49 7.48 2.42
CA LYS A 12 -14.95 7.41 2.22
C LYS A 12 -15.45 8.24 1.03
N GLY A 13 -14.59 9.16 0.55
CA GLY A 13 -14.87 9.99 -0.61
C GLY A 13 -15.74 11.21 -0.34
N THR A 14 -16.09 11.91 -1.42
CA THR A 14 -16.76 13.22 -1.38
C THR A 14 -18.20 13.18 -0.82
N GLY A 15 -18.80 12.01 -0.71
CA GLY A 15 -20.13 11.83 -0.12
C GLY A 15 -20.16 11.83 1.41
N ASP A 16 -19.02 11.70 2.09
CA ASP A 16 -18.96 11.76 3.54
C ASP A 16 -18.93 13.23 4.02
N PRO A 17 -19.77 13.64 5.00
CA PRO A 17 -19.81 15.03 5.47
C PRO A 17 -18.51 15.54 6.10
N LYS A 18 -17.62 14.65 6.51
CA LYS A 18 -16.27 15.00 7.01
C LYS A 18 -15.24 15.14 5.92
N PHE A 19 -15.58 14.80 4.66
CA PHE A 19 -14.63 14.92 3.56
C PHE A 19 -14.28 16.38 3.28
N SER A 20 -13.02 16.62 2.95
CA SER A 20 -12.57 17.91 2.45
C SER A 20 -11.41 17.76 1.47
N TRP A 21 -11.40 18.57 0.41
CA TRP A 21 -10.27 18.63 -0.52
C TRP A 21 -8.98 19.11 0.15
N ARG A 22 -9.11 19.92 1.20
CA ARG A 22 -7.96 20.28 2.05
C ARG A 22 -7.39 19.03 2.73
N GLY A 23 -8.23 18.16 3.29
CA GLY A 23 -7.84 16.89 3.91
C GLY A 23 -7.20 15.92 2.91
N PHE A 24 -7.72 15.85 1.69
CA PHE A 24 -7.10 15.13 0.58
C PHE A 24 -5.67 15.64 0.34
N GLY A 25 -5.47 16.95 0.20
CA GLY A 25 -4.16 17.57 0.02
C GLY A 25 -3.21 17.31 1.19
N LEU A 26 -3.69 17.40 2.45
CA LEU A 26 -2.90 17.11 3.65
C LEU A 26 -2.46 15.64 3.70
N THR A 27 -3.34 14.71 3.33
CA THR A 27 -3.03 13.29 3.24
C THR A 27 -1.89 13.05 2.25
N ARG A 28 -2.00 13.60 1.04
CA ARG A 28 -0.97 13.49 0.01
C ARG A 28 0.35 14.14 0.44
N SER A 29 0.30 15.36 0.96
CA SER A 29 1.50 16.04 1.48
C SER A 29 2.24 15.20 2.50
N SER A 30 1.51 14.57 3.44
CA SER A 30 2.10 13.72 4.47
C SER A 30 2.81 12.47 3.90
N VAL A 31 2.18 11.76 2.95
CA VAL A 31 2.79 10.55 2.37
C VAL A 31 3.94 10.88 1.40
N CYS A 32 3.84 11.99 0.67
CA CYS A 32 4.93 12.46 -0.19
C CYS A 32 6.18 12.86 0.63
N LYS A 33 6.00 13.51 1.80
CA LYS A 33 7.12 13.81 2.71
C LYS A 33 7.80 12.54 3.20
N LEU A 34 7.04 11.52 3.61
CA LEU A 34 7.60 10.23 4.01
C LEU A 34 8.33 9.56 2.84
N ASN A 35 7.75 9.56 1.64
CA ASN A 35 8.39 9.01 0.45
C ASN A 35 9.72 9.73 0.17
N GLY A 36 9.76 11.06 0.25
CA GLY A 36 10.99 11.86 0.12
C GLY A 36 12.07 11.42 1.10
N LEU A 37 11.74 11.26 2.39
CA LEU A 37 12.69 10.79 3.39
C LEU A 37 13.26 9.40 3.07
N VAL A 38 12.44 8.49 2.57
CA VAL A 38 12.89 7.15 2.16
C VAL A 38 13.81 7.24 0.94
N VAL A 39 13.46 8.06 -0.06
CA VAL A 39 14.28 8.31 -1.25
C VAL A 39 15.63 8.89 -0.85
N ASP A 40 15.64 9.92 0.00
CA ASP A 40 16.87 10.57 0.48
C ASP A 40 17.78 9.55 1.20
N GLY A 41 17.21 8.72 2.07
CA GLY A 41 17.95 7.65 2.75
C GLY A 41 18.57 6.63 1.78
N LEU A 42 17.83 6.21 0.75
CA LEU A 42 18.32 5.30 -0.27
C LEU A 42 19.41 5.93 -1.12
N LEU A 43 19.24 7.20 -1.51
CA LEU A 43 20.27 7.96 -2.24
C LEU A 43 21.53 8.10 -1.42
N ALA A 44 21.43 8.41 -0.12
CA ALA A 44 22.58 8.47 0.78
C ALA A 44 23.30 7.11 0.93
N ALA A 45 22.57 6.01 0.77
CA ALA A 45 23.12 4.65 0.73
C ALA A 45 23.66 4.24 -0.66
N GLY A 46 23.71 5.14 -1.64
CA GLY A 46 24.22 4.87 -2.99
C GLY A 46 23.21 4.19 -3.92
N VAL A 47 21.95 4.08 -3.54
CA VAL A 47 20.89 3.49 -4.37
C VAL A 47 20.26 4.59 -5.24
N ALA A 48 20.17 4.39 -6.55
CA ALA A 48 19.55 5.31 -7.49
C ALA A 48 18.01 5.30 -7.35
N ALA A 49 17.50 5.80 -6.22
CA ALA A 49 16.09 5.79 -5.88
C ALA A 49 15.31 6.96 -6.50
N VAL A 50 14.08 6.69 -6.96
CA VAL A 50 13.19 7.70 -7.53
C VAL A 50 11.78 7.57 -6.92
N GLY A 51 11.27 8.64 -6.32
CA GLY A 51 9.90 8.68 -5.79
C GLY A 51 8.84 8.63 -6.90
N VAL A 52 7.83 7.79 -6.71
CA VAL A 52 6.71 7.64 -7.65
C VAL A 52 5.40 7.80 -6.90
N SER A 53 4.69 8.93 -7.14
CA SER A 53 3.35 9.13 -6.60
C SER A 53 2.32 8.32 -7.39
N PRO A 54 1.59 7.40 -6.76
CA PRO A 54 0.56 6.59 -7.41
C PRO A 54 -0.55 7.42 -8.03
N CYS A 55 -1.01 8.47 -7.37
CA CYS A 55 -2.02 9.38 -7.90
C CYS A 55 -1.64 9.94 -9.29
N ASN A 56 -0.36 10.23 -9.49
CA ASN A 56 0.13 10.76 -10.78
C ASN A 56 0.42 9.64 -11.79
N ALA A 57 1.04 8.54 -11.35
CA ALA A 57 1.47 7.45 -12.22
C ALA A 57 0.31 6.57 -12.70
N PHE A 58 -0.59 6.20 -11.78
CA PHE A 58 -1.74 5.34 -12.08
C PHE A 58 -2.97 6.17 -12.46
N GLY A 59 -3.15 7.36 -11.88
CA GLY A 59 -4.31 8.22 -12.10
C GLY A 59 -5.49 7.83 -11.19
N ALA A 60 -6.74 8.01 -11.70
CA ALA A 60 -7.94 7.77 -10.90
C ALA A 60 -8.17 6.28 -10.61
N THR A 61 -8.69 6.00 -9.41
CA THR A 61 -9.23 4.70 -9.00
C THR A 61 -10.73 4.63 -9.29
N ARG A 62 -11.35 3.47 -9.07
CA ARG A 62 -12.77 3.24 -9.35
C ARG A 62 -13.45 2.49 -8.21
N GLY A 63 -13.84 3.25 -7.21
CA GLY A 63 -14.44 2.72 -6.00
C GLY A 63 -13.43 2.02 -5.07
N ARG A 64 -13.31 2.51 -3.85
CA ARG A 64 -12.49 1.93 -2.78
C ARG A 64 -11.04 1.59 -3.17
N GLY A 65 -10.40 2.41 -3.99
CA GLY A 65 -9.00 2.23 -4.38
C GLY A 65 -8.75 1.15 -5.45
N VAL A 66 -9.78 0.61 -6.09
CA VAL A 66 -9.63 -0.31 -7.23
C VAL A 66 -8.96 0.41 -8.39
N VAL A 67 -7.91 -0.17 -8.95
CA VAL A 67 -7.15 0.41 -10.06
C VAL A 67 -7.71 -0.11 -11.40
N PRO A 68 -8.33 0.74 -12.24
CA PRO A 68 -8.82 0.34 -13.55
C PRO A 68 -7.70 -0.18 -14.45
N ARG A 69 -8.02 -1.11 -15.36
CA ARG A 69 -7.03 -1.74 -16.25
C ARG A 69 -6.14 -0.74 -17.02
N ALA A 70 -6.70 0.36 -17.49
CA ALA A 70 -5.94 1.40 -18.19
C ALA A 70 -4.97 2.13 -17.25
N ALA A 71 -5.41 2.46 -16.02
CA ALA A 71 -4.61 3.08 -14.98
C ALA A 71 -3.47 2.13 -14.54
N ARG A 72 -3.78 0.85 -14.33
CA ARG A 72 -2.82 -0.21 -14.03
C ARG A 72 -1.71 -0.26 -15.08
N ARG A 73 -2.06 -0.33 -16.37
CA ARG A 73 -1.06 -0.36 -17.47
C ARG A 73 -0.15 0.86 -17.46
N ARG A 74 -0.70 2.08 -17.26
CA ARG A 74 0.11 3.31 -17.20
C ARG A 74 1.10 3.28 -16.04
N GLY A 75 0.62 2.98 -14.83
CA GLY A 75 1.47 2.96 -13.64
C GLY A 75 2.56 1.90 -13.71
N VAL A 76 2.23 0.70 -14.17
CA VAL A 76 3.21 -0.38 -14.37
C VAL A 76 4.24 -0.03 -15.43
N ALA A 77 3.82 0.57 -16.55
CA ALA A 77 4.74 1.04 -17.59
C ALA A 77 5.74 2.05 -17.02
N ARG A 78 5.27 3.01 -16.22
CA ARG A 78 6.15 3.98 -15.56
C ARG A 78 7.16 3.34 -14.61
N VAL A 79 6.71 2.35 -13.83
CA VAL A 79 7.63 1.59 -12.95
C VAL A 79 8.67 0.81 -13.77
N ARG A 80 8.24 0.13 -14.86
CA ARG A 80 9.16 -0.60 -15.75
C ARG A 80 10.19 0.29 -16.43
N GLU A 81 9.78 1.49 -16.86
CA GLU A 81 10.70 2.48 -17.45
C GLU A 81 11.82 2.84 -16.48
N LEU A 82 11.49 3.16 -15.23
CA LEU A 82 12.48 3.47 -14.20
C LEU A 82 13.40 2.29 -13.91
N LEU A 83 12.83 1.09 -13.75
CA LEU A 83 13.63 -0.13 -13.55
C LEU A 83 14.58 -0.40 -14.72
N GLY A 84 14.14 -0.14 -15.96
CA GLY A 84 14.94 -0.29 -17.18
C GLY A 84 16.14 0.65 -17.25
N THR A 85 16.11 1.78 -16.55
CA THR A 85 17.27 2.71 -16.42
C THR A 85 18.21 2.34 -15.27
N GLY A 86 17.91 1.31 -14.49
CA GLY A 86 18.65 0.94 -13.28
C GLY A 86 18.23 1.72 -12.04
N CYS A 87 17.19 2.56 -12.12
CA CYS A 87 16.63 3.23 -10.96
C CYS A 87 15.74 2.31 -10.14
N VAL A 88 15.66 2.57 -8.83
CA VAL A 88 14.73 1.90 -7.91
C VAL A 88 13.51 2.79 -7.68
N PRO A 89 12.33 2.46 -8.23
CA PRO A 89 11.12 3.24 -7.99
C PRO A 89 10.61 3.03 -6.56
N VAL A 90 10.45 4.11 -5.82
CA VAL A 90 9.89 4.11 -4.46
C VAL A 90 8.45 4.57 -4.52
N VAL A 91 7.54 3.62 -4.46
CA VAL A 91 6.08 3.84 -4.52
C VAL A 91 5.52 3.88 -3.10
N HIS A 92 4.42 4.59 -2.88
CA HIS A 92 3.78 4.71 -1.57
C HIS A 92 2.25 4.61 -1.68
N GLY A 93 1.53 4.32 -0.60
CA GLY A 93 0.08 4.50 -0.56
C GLY A 93 -0.26 5.98 -0.68
N ASP A 94 -1.30 6.33 -1.45
CA ASP A 94 -1.62 7.74 -1.76
C ASP A 94 -3.14 7.99 -1.76
N ALA A 95 -3.55 9.24 -1.55
CA ALA A 95 -4.91 9.65 -1.86
C ALA A 95 -4.99 9.94 -3.36
N CYS A 96 -5.95 9.30 -4.02
CA CYS A 96 -6.18 9.41 -5.45
C CYS A 96 -7.59 9.92 -5.74
N LEU A 97 -7.78 10.54 -6.90
CA LEU A 97 -9.12 10.78 -7.43
C LEU A 97 -9.80 9.42 -7.66
N ASP A 98 -11.12 9.38 -7.52
CA ASP A 98 -11.91 8.16 -7.70
C ASP A 98 -13.15 8.43 -8.53
N GLU A 99 -13.36 7.62 -9.58
CA GLU A 99 -14.45 7.80 -10.55
C GLU A 99 -15.84 7.58 -9.94
N VAL A 100 -15.94 6.87 -8.82
CA VAL A 100 -17.23 6.54 -8.18
C VAL A 100 -17.51 7.42 -6.98
N GLN A 101 -16.53 7.60 -6.11
CA GLN A 101 -16.71 8.30 -4.84
C GLN A 101 -15.91 9.62 -4.75
N GLY A 102 -15.38 10.11 -5.88
CA GLY A 102 -14.65 11.38 -6.00
C GLY A 102 -13.21 11.32 -5.50
N ALA A 103 -12.97 10.71 -4.35
CA ALA A 103 -11.65 10.48 -3.78
C ALA A 103 -11.59 9.14 -3.04
N SER A 104 -10.42 8.51 -3.04
CA SER A 104 -10.17 7.28 -2.27
C SER A 104 -8.69 7.17 -1.85
N ILE A 105 -8.39 6.14 -1.07
CA ILE A 105 -7.01 5.75 -0.76
C ILE A 105 -6.63 4.55 -1.60
N LEU A 106 -5.57 4.69 -2.37
CA LEU A 106 -4.87 3.59 -3.02
C LEU A 106 -3.78 3.10 -2.06
N SER A 107 -3.98 1.93 -1.46
CA SER A 107 -3.08 1.43 -0.42
C SER A 107 -1.75 0.91 -0.99
N GLY A 108 -0.71 0.91 -0.17
CA GLY A 108 0.58 0.30 -0.51
C GLY A 108 0.46 -1.21 -0.74
N ASP A 109 -0.39 -1.90 0.02
CA ASP A 109 -0.60 -3.35 -0.14
C ASP A 109 -1.29 -3.67 -1.49
N THR A 110 -2.30 -2.89 -1.89
CA THR A 110 -2.91 -3.00 -3.24
C THR A 110 -1.88 -2.78 -4.35
N LEU A 111 -1.00 -1.78 -4.19
CA LEU A 111 0.07 -1.51 -5.15
C LEU A 111 1.09 -2.65 -5.18
N MET A 112 1.45 -3.22 -4.03
CA MET A 112 2.36 -4.36 -3.93
C MET A 112 1.82 -5.56 -4.68
N THR A 113 0.55 -5.96 -4.44
CA THR A 113 -0.12 -7.04 -5.16
C THR A 113 -0.10 -6.80 -6.67
N LEU A 114 -0.56 -5.63 -7.09
CA LEU A 114 -0.61 -5.25 -8.50
C LEU A 114 0.76 -5.30 -9.18
N LEU A 115 1.79 -4.78 -8.52
CA LEU A 115 3.15 -4.79 -9.05
C LEU A 115 3.76 -6.20 -9.03
N ALA A 116 3.47 -7.01 -8.02
CA ALA A 116 3.93 -8.41 -7.96
C ALA A 116 3.34 -9.24 -9.11
N GLU A 117 2.04 -9.11 -9.37
CA GLU A 117 1.36 -9.79 -10.48
C GLU A 117 1.94 -9.38 -11.85
N GLU A 118 2.22 -8.10 -12.05
CA GLU A 118 2.66 -7.57 -13.33
C GLU A 118 4.16 -7.71 -13.60
N LEU A 119 4.98 -7.56 -12.57
CA LEU A 119 6.44 -7.62 -12.69
C LEU A 119 7.00 -9.01 -12.43
N ARG A 120 6.24 -9.85 -11.72
CA ARG A 120 6.62 -11.24 -11.36
C ARG A 120 8.01 -11.32 -10.73
N PRO A 121 8.25 -10.60 -9.62
CA PRO A 121 9.55 -10.61 -8.97
C PRO A 121 9.84 -12.03 -8.40
N LYS A 122 11.12 -12.36 -8.25
CA LYS A 122 11.54 -13.62 -7.61
C LYS A 122 11.21 -13.67 -6.12
N LEU A 123 11.10 -12.52 -5.49
CA LEU A 123 10.89 -12.37 -4.06
C LEU A 123 10.12 -11.10 -3.78
N VAL A 124 9.18 -11.16 -2.84
CA VAL A 124 8.51 -10.01 -2.23
C VAL A 124 8.81 -10.03 -0.73
N VAL A 125 9.30 -8.91 -0.18
CA VAL A 125 9.66 -8.79 1.23
C VAL A 125 8.74 -7.78 1.90
N PHE A 126 8.04 -8.20 2.96
CA PHE A 126 7.26 -7.33 3.82
C PHE A 126 8.06 -7.03 5.09
N ILE A 127 8.26 -5.74 5.38
CA ILE A 127 8.87 -5.29 6.63
C ILE A 127 7.75 -4.93 7.59
N THR A 128 7.81 -5.49 8.82
CA THR A 128 6.82 -5.27 9.87
C THR A 128 7.53 -4.92 11.18
N ASP A 129 6.79 -4.36 12.11
CA ASP A 129 7.23 -4.03 13.48
C ASP A 129 7.16 -5.22 14.45
N VAL A 130 6.71 -6.37 13.96
CA VAL A 130 6.66 -7.64 14.71
C VAL A 130 7.52 -8.69 14.01
N PRO A 131 7.98 -9.75 14.70
CA PRO A 131 8.87 -10.78 14.14
C PRO A 131 8.33 -11.52 12.90
N GLY A 132 7.04 -11.44 12.62
CA GLY A 132 6.40 -12.09 11.49
C GLY A 132 4.91 -12.30 11.69
N VAL A 133 4.35 -13.28 10.99
CA VAL A 133 2.94 -13.64 11.11
C VAL A 133 2.75 -14.57 12.29
N PHE A 134 1.77 -14.29 13.16
CA PHE A 134 1.37 -15.13 14.29
C PHE A 134 0.02 -15.79 14.02
N ASP A 135 -0.26 -16.90 14.70
CA ASP A 135 -1.55 -17.60 14.66
C ASP A 135 -2.71 -16.79 15.28
N ARG A 136 -2.37 -15.83 16.15
CA ARG A 136 -3.25 -14.85 16.82
C ARG A 136 -2.46 -13.58 17.11
N PRO A 137 -3.10 -12.47 17.57
CA PRO A 137 -2.39 -11.25 17.96
C PRO A 137 -1.21 -11.52 18.88
N PRO A 138 -0.01 -10.97 18.61
CA PRO A 138 1.21 -11.29 19.38
C PRO A 138 1.12 -10.90 20.87
N GLU A 139 0.18 -10.01 21.23
CA GLU A 139 -0.09 -9.59 22.62
C GLU A 139 -0.94 -10.63 23.39
N GLU A 140 -1.57 -11.57 22.70
CA GLU A 140 -2.38 -12.61 23.32
C GLU A 140 -1.52 -13.74 23.90
N PRO A 141 -1.85 -14.25 25.12
CA PRO A 141 -1.13 -15.37 25.70
C PRO A 141 -1.14 -16.59 24.79
N GLY A 142 0.04 -17.18 24.57
CA GLY A 142 0.20 -18.36 23.73
C GLY A 142 0.22 -18.09 22.24
N ALA A 143 0.39 -16.83 21.82
CA ALA A 143 0.62 -16.50 20.40
C ALA A 143 1.89 -17.19 19.88
N THR A 144 1.77 -17.86 18.73
CA THR A 144 2.84 -18.63 18.12
C THR A 144 3.19 -18.06 16.74
N LEU A 145 4.49 -17.86 16.49
CA LEU A 145 4.97 -17.43 15.20
C LEU A 145 4.73 -18.52 14.15
N VAL A 146 4.15 -18.15 13.01
CA VAL A 146 3.93 -19.02 11.84
C VAL A 146 5.13 -18.90 10.92
N PRO A 147 6.08 -19.86 10.91
CA PRO A 147 7.33 -19.73 10.18
C PRO A 147 7.16 -19.86 8.66
N ARG A 148 6.07 -20.49 8.21
CA ARG A 148 5.82 -20.73 6.79
C ARG A 148 4.32 -20.92 6.50
N ILE A 149 3.85 -20.28 5.47
CA ILE A 149 2.50 -20.46 4.91
C ILE A 149 2.69 -20.97 3.47
N LEU A 150 2.13 -22.14 3.16
CA LEU A 150 2.16 -22.68 1.80
C LEU A 150 0.90 -22.23 1.06
N VAL A 151 1.09 -21.63 -0.12
CA VAL A 151 0.00 -21.18 -0.99
C VAL A 151 -0.31 -22.26 -2.02
N GLY A 152 -1.59 -22.56 -2.24
CA GLY A 152 -2.05 -23.51 -3.26
C GLY A 152 -2.17 -24.98 -2.83
N GLY A 153 -1.99 -25.32 -1.56
CA GLY A 153 -1.97 -26.68 -1.03
C GLY A 153 -2.97 -27.00 0.10
N GLY A 154 -4.21 -26.55 0.03
CA GLY A 154 -5.21 -26.84 1.08
C GLY A 154 -5.24 -25.75 2.17
N ALA A 155 -6.13 -25.90 3.18
CA ALA A 155 -6.34 -24.91 4.22
C ALA A 155 -5.02 -24.57 4.95
N GLY A 156 -4.49 -23.37 4.69
CA GLY A 156 -3.39 -22.81 5.47
C GLY A 156 -3.79 -22.61 6.93
N PRO A 157 -2.85 -22.39 7.85
CA PRO A 157 -3.15 -22.15 9.25
C PRO A 157 -4.13 -20.96 9.36
N ALA A 158 -5.17 -21.15 10.20
CA ALA A 158 -6.11 -20.07 10.50
C ALA A 158 -5.37 -18.97 11.24
N VAL A 159 -5.11 -17.84 10.58
CA VAL A 159 -4.47 -16.68 11.18
C VAL A 159 -5.56 -15.72 11.65
N LYS A 160 -5.64 -15.49 12.96
CA LYS A 160 -6.50 -14.45 13.52
C LYS A 160 -5.74 -13.12 13.49
N THR A 161 -6.24 -12.16 12.74
CA THR A 161 -5.64 -10.83 12.62
C THR A 161 -6.38 -9.81 13.48
N SER A 162 -5.64 -8.94 14.17
CA SER A 162 -6.18 -7.72 14.77
C SER A 162 -5.89 -6.52 13.85
N THR A 163 -6.83 -5.60 13.74
CA THR A 163 -6.62 -4.31 13.09
C THR A 163 -6.34 -3.26 14.14
N ALA A 164 -5.19 -2.58 14.06
CA ALA A 164 -4.91 -1.43 14.91
C ALA A 164 -5.95 -0.32 14.66
N LEU A 165 -6.31 0.42 15.71
CA LEU A 165 -7.32 1.51 15.67
C LEU A 165 -7.05 2.59 14.59
N HIS A 166 -5.82 2.66 14.08
CA HIS A 166 -5.38 3.63 13.07
C HIS A 166 -5.21 3.03 11.68
N ASP A 167 -5.38 1.71 11.51
CA ASP A 167 -5.20 1.05 10.23
C ASP A 167 -6.44 1.24 9.34
N VAL A 168 -6.25 1.99 8.27
CA VAL A 168 -7.26 2.20 7.21
C VAL A 168 -7.01 1.29 5.99
N THR A 169 -6.01 0.40 6.06
CA THR A 169 -5.53 -0.41 4.93
C THR A 169 -5.68 -1.91 5.11
N GLY A 170 -6.09 -2.39 6.31
CA GLY A 170 -6.37 -3.81 6.58
C GLY A 170 -5.24 -4.60 7.25
N GLY A 171 -4.14 -3.95 7.64
CA GLY A 171 -3.07 -4.52 8.47
C GLY A 171 -2.42 -5.78 7.92
N VAL A 172 -2.16 -6.74 8.81
CA VAL A 172 -1.53 -8.03 8.47
C VAL A 172 -2.43 -8.87 7.54
N ALA A 173 -3.76 -8.77 7.65
CA ALA A 173 -4.69 -9.49 6.77
C ALA A 173 -4.51 -9.08 5.31
N ALA A 174 -4.46 -7.77 5.02
CA ALA A 174 -4.24 -7.26 3.66
C ALA A 174 -2.86 -7.67 3.11
N LYS A 175 -1.82 -7.73 3.97
CA LYS A 175 -0.49 -8.22 3.57
C LYS A 175 -0.47 -9.70 3.25
N LEU A 176 -1.21 -10.52 4.00
CA LEU A 176 -1.37 -11.94 3.71
C LEU A 176 -2.12 -12.17 2.39
N GLU A 177 -3.23 -11.44 2.18
CA GLU A 177 -3.97 -11.48 0.90
C GLU A 177 -3.08 -11.04 -0.27
N ALA A 178 -2.25 -10.03 -0.08
CA ALA A 178 -1.31 -9.56 -1.09
C ALA A 178 -0.15 -10.54 -1.38
N ALA A 179 0.13 -11.46 -0.47
CA ALA A 179 1.21 -12.45 -0.59
C ALA A 179 0.77 -13.78 -1.20
N ILE A 180 -0.54 -14.03 -1.28
CA ILE A 180 -1.19 -15.23 -1.82
C ILE A 180 -1.60 -15.02 -3.28
#